data_214a4b73d7b654a328513f1443d1fb6e
#
_entry.id   214a4b73d7b654a328513f1443d1fb6e
#
_cell.length_a   1.000
_cell.length_b   1.000
_cell.length_c   1.000
_cell.angle_alpha   90.00
_cell.angle_beta   90.00
_cell.angle_gamma   90.00
#
_symmetry.space_group_name_H-M   'P 1'
#
loop_
_entity.id
_entity.type
_entity.pdbx_description
1 polymer ?
#
loop_
_entity_poly.entity_id
_entity_poly.type
_entity_poly.pdbx_seq_one_letter_code
_entity_poly.pdbx_strand_id
1 'polypeptide(L)'
;MAAICDIKDLQKLARSRVPRMFYDYADSGSWTESTYRANETELADIKLRQRVAVDISNRSVKTKIIGQDAAMPVALGPIGLLGMQHADGEIKAARAAEKFGVPFTLSTMSICSIEDVAENTSQPFWFQLYVMRDREFIARLIDRAKDAGCSALMLTLDLQILGQRHKDIRNGLSAPPKFSINSALQVMSRPGWVLNMLTTRRHTFRNIVGHAKGVGDLSSLSSWTSEQFDPKLSWSDVEWIKERWGGKLIVKGILEPEDAILAVKHGADAIVVSNHGGRQLDGAQSSISALPAIIDAVGDKTEVHFDGGIRSGQDVLKAICMGAHSTFIGRSYVYGLGANGEAGVTTALDIIHKELDTTMALCGERLLSNLGPHNLFSAKI
;
A
#
# COMPACT_ATOMS: atom_id res chain seq x y z
N MET A 1 -27.26 10.06 -6.73
CA MET A 1 -26.08 9.77 -5.87
C MET A 1 -25.45 11.10 -5.50
N ALA A 2 -25.00 11.27 -4.26
CA ALA A 2 -24.21 12.45 -3.90
C ALA A 2 -22.91 12.47 -4.72
N ALA A 3 -22.43 13.66 -5.07
CA ALA A 3 -21.17 13.81 -5.78
C ALA A 3 -20.01 13.28 -4.90
N ILE A 4 -19.09 12.54 -5.51
CA ILE A 4 -17.86 12.10 -4.85
C ILE A 4 -16.82 13.18 -5.11
N CYS A 5 -16.39 13.88 -4.06
CA CYS A 5 -15.48 15.00 -4.15
C CYS A 5 -14.09 14.69 -3.56
N ASP A 6 -14.01 13.81 -2.58
CA ASP A 6 -12.79 13.48 -1.86
C ASP A 6 -12.71 11.99 -1.49
N ILE A 7 -11.57 11.57 -0.94
CA ILE A 7 -11.35 10.20 -0.48
C ILE A 7 -12.29 9.82 0.69
N LYS A 8 -12.74 10.77 1.50
CA LYS A 8 -13.68 10.51 2.60
C LYS A 8 -15.07 10.12 2.10
N ASP A 9 -15.49 10.64 0.95
CA ASP A 9 -16.75 10.24 0.33
C ASP A 9 -16.67 8.81 -0.20
N LEU A 10 -15.53 8.40 -0.80
CA LEU A 10 -15.27 7.01 -1.17
C LEU A 10 -15.25 6.10 0.07
N GLN A 11 -14.65 6.55 1.18
CA GLN A 11 -14.63 5.82 2.45
C GLN A 11 -16.04 5.57 2.98
N LYS A 12 -16.90 6.60 3.03
CA LYS A 12 -18.30 6.47 3.45
C LYS A 12 -19.06 5.48 2.58
N LEU A 13 -18.86 5.56 1.26
CA LEU A 13 -19.51 4.69 0.30
C LEU A 13 -19.03 3.23 0.44
N ALA A 14 -17.73 2.99 0.55
CA ALA A 14 -17.16 1.68 0.80
C ALA A 14 -17.72 1.06 2.10
N ARG A 15 -17.77 1.83 3.19
CA ARG A 15 -18.36 1.40 4.47
C ARG A 15 -19.82 0.97 4.35
N SER A 16 -20.57 1.57 3.43
CA SER A 16 -21.97 1.21 3.18
C SER A 16 -22.14 -0.01 2.29
N ARG A 17 -21.13 -0.36 1.45
CA ARG A 17 -21.22 -1.41 0.43
C ARG A 17 -20.53 -2.70 0.82
N VAL A 18 -19.40 -2.61 1.54
CA VAL A 18 -18.59 -3.76 1.95
C VAL A 18 -19.07 -4.29 3.31
N PRO A 19 -19.13 -5.62 3.54
CA PRO A 19 -19.40 -6.17 4.86
C PRO A 19 -18.42 -5.62 5.89
N ARG A 20 -18.92 -5.30 7.07
CA ARG A 20 -18.16 -4.59 8.11
C ARG A 20 -16.83 -5.26 8.44
N MET A 21 -16.80 -6.58 8.53
CA MET A 21 -15.57 -7.32 8.84
C MET A 21 -14.45 -7.06 7.83
N PHE A 22 -14.76 -7.00 6.54
CA PHE A 22 -13.78 -6.74 5.50
C PHE A 22 -13.45 -5.25 5.38
N TYR A 23 -14.45 -4.37 5.56
CA TYR A 23 -14.20 -2.94 5.64
C TYR A 23 -13.27 -2.59 6.80
N ASP A 24 -13.58 -3.07 8.01
CA ASP A 24 -12.78 -2.81 9.22
C ASP A 24 -11.36 -3.41 9.10
N TYR A 25 -11.18 -4.53 8.38
CA TYR A 25 -9.85 -5.07 8.09
C TYR A 25 -8.97 -4.05 7.37
N ALA A 26 -9.49 -3.33 6.39
CA ALA A 26 -8.75 -2.29 5.68
C ALA A 26 -8.63 -1.01 6.52
N ASP A 27 -9.69 -0.65 7.25
CA ASP A 27 -9.83 0.60 8.00
C ASP A 27 -9.56 0.41 9.51
N SER A 28 -8.45 -0.26 9.83
CA SER A 28 -8.02 -0.47 11.22
C SER A 28 -6.52 -0.25 11.40
N GLY A 29 -6.15 0.23 12.59
CA GLY A 29 -4.81 0.19 13.13
C GLY A 29 -4.66 -0.93 14.18
N SER A 30 -3.50 -1.02 14.82
CA SER A 30 -3.25 -1.90 15.95
C SER A 30 -3.60 -1.20 17.28
N TRP A 31 -3.89 -1.99 18.29
CA TRP A 31 -4.24 -1.60 19.68
C TRP A 31 -5.15 -0.38 19.76
N THR A 32 -4.60 0.77 20.19
CA THR A 32 -5.36 2.02 20.38
C THR A 32 -5.54 2.83 19.12
N GLU A 33 -4.87 2.43 18.02
CA GLU A 33 -4.84 3.15 16.74
C GLU A 33 -4.19 4.55 16.85
N SER A 34 -3.27 4.78 17.82
CA SER A 34 -2.61 6.08 17.99
C SER A 34 -1.72 6.41 16.79
N THR A 35 -0.86 5.47 16.37
CA THR A 35 0.00 5.63 15.19
C THR A 35 -0.81 5.77 13.90
N TYR A 36 -1.94 5.02 13.78
CA TYR A 36 -2.85 5.17 12.64
C TYR A 36 -3.37 6.60 12.53
N ARG A 37 -3.81 7.20 13.65
CA ARG A 37 -4.29 8.60 13.66
C ARG A 37 -3.16 9.60 13.44
N ALA A 38 -1.99 9.38 14.06
CA ALA A 38 -0.81 10.24 13.90
C ALA A 38 -0.39 10.38 12.43
N ASN A 39 -0.45 9.30 11.64
CA ASN A 39 -0.18 9.36 10.20
C ASN A 39 -1.02 10.40 9.45
N GLU A 40 -2.28 10.59 9.83
CA GLU A 40 -3.16 11.57 9.16
C GLU A 40 -3.04 12.97 9.80
N THR A 41 -2.98 13.04 11.13
CA THR A 41 -2.95 14.32 11.84
C THR A 41 -1.65 15.07 11.62
N GLU A 42 -0.50 14.40 11.66
CA GLU A 42 0.79 15.04 11.45
C GLU A 42 0.99 15.50 9.99
N LEU A 43 0.47 14.76 9.00
CA LEU A 43 0.37 15.27 7.62
C LEU A 43 -0.52 16.51 7.54
N ALA A 44 -1.65 16.54 8.24
CA ALA A 44 -2.54 17.70 8.25
C ALA A 44 -1.90 18.94 8.91
N ASP A 45 -1.00 18.75 9.87
CA ASP A 45 -0.31 19.83 10.59
C ASP A 45 0.76 20.52 9.72
N ILE A 46 1.32 19.85 8.73
CA ILE A 46 2.25 20.46 7.77
C ILE A 46 1.47 21.47 6.92
N LYS A 47 1.94 22.73 6.89
CA LYS A 47 1.33 23.82 6.13
C LYS A 47 2.13 24.15 4.88
N LEU A 48 1.41 24.46 3.81
CA LEU A 48 1.97 24.80 2.51
C LEU A 48 2.10 26.33 2.37
N ARG A 49 3.12 26.78 1.61
CA ARG A 49 3.29 28.18 1.25
C ARG A 49 2.56 28.48 -0.06
N GLN A 50 1.55 29.30 0.00
CA GLN A 50 0.89 29.82 -1.20
C GLN A 50 1.74 30.88 -1.88
N ARG A 51 1.80 30.87 -3.23
CA ARG A 51 2.43 31.91 -4.05
C ARG A 51 1.40 32.48 -5.00
N VAL A 52 1.58 33.77 -5.31
CA VAL A 52 0.69 34.50 -6.21
C VAL A 52 1.48 35.13 -7.35
N ALA A 53 0.81 35.37 -8.49
CA ALA A 53 1.40 35.99 -9.68
C ALA A 53 2.64 35.23 -10.23
N VAL A 54 2.67 33.92 -10.12
CA VAL A 54 3.69 33.06 -10.71
C VAL A 54 3.08 32.41 -11.95
N ASP A 55 3.85 32.34 -13.04
CA ASP A 55 3.46 31.61 -14.24
C ASP A 55 3.42 30.10 -13.93
N ILE A 56 2.24 29.52 -14.00
CA ILE A 56 1.97 28.07 -13.75
C ILE A 56 1.60 27.31 -15.03
N SER A 57 1.82 27.93 -16.20
CA SER A 57 1.61 27.24 -17.49
C SER A 57 2.56 26.07 -17.68
N ASN A 58 2.14 25.07 -18.45
CA ASN A 58 2.93 23.87 -18.78
C ASN A 58 3.42 23.07 -17.56
N ARG A 59 2.68 23.12 -16.45
CA ARG A 59 2.99 22.30 -15.27
C ARG A 59 2.75 20.82 -15.51
N SER A 60 3.50 19.98 -14.83
CA SER A 60 3.42 18.52 -14.94
C SER A 60 3.68 17.84 -13.61
N VAL A 61 2.82 16.87 -13.28
CA VAL A 61 2.99 15.97 -12.13
C VAL A 61 3.54 14.60 -12.53
N LYS A 62 3.98 14.44 -13.79
CA LYS A 62 4.60 13.20 -14.27
C LYS A 62 5.98 13.02 -13.68
N THR A 63 6.36 11.77 -13.44
CA THR A 63 7.65 11.41 -12.86
C THR A 63 8.07 10.00 -13.29
N LYS A 64 9.22 9.55 -12.75
CA LYS A 64 9.62 8.14 -12.75
C LYS A 64 9.62 7.60 -11.33
N ILE A 65 9.22 6.33 -11.16
CA ILE A 65 9.27 5.62 -9.88
C ILE A 65 10.04 4.32 -10.14
N ILE A 66 11.22 4.19 -9.55
CA ILE A 66 12.12 3.04 -9.74
C ILE A 66 12.39 2.78 -11.24
N GLY A 67 12.62 3.87 -11.97
CA GLY A 67 12.88 3.83 -13.40
C GLY A 67 11.66 3.64 -14.31
N GLN A 68 10.46 3.43 -13.77
CA GLN A 68 9.22 3.27 -14.52
C GLN A 68 8.50 4.62 -14.63
N ASP A 69 8.04 4.97 -15.83
CA ASP A 69 7.25 6.19 -16.04
C ASP A 69 5.94 6.14 -15.27
N ALA A 70 5.58 7.25 -14.63
CA ALA A 70 4.37 7.38 -13.83
C ALA A 70 3.66 8.71 -14.10
N ALA A 71 2.33 8.65 -14.22
CA ALA A 71 1.48 9.83 -14.46
C ALA A 71 1.51 10.83 -13.31
N MET A 72 1.86 10.38 -12.10
CA MET A 72 2.04 11.18 -10.89
C MET A 72 2.94 10.42 -9.90
N PRO A 73 3.52 11.06 -8.86
CA PRO A 73 4.40 10.42 -7.89
C PRO A 73 3.62 9.57 -6.87
N VAL A 74 2.78 8.67 -7.37
CA VAL A 74 1.93 7.79 -6.55
C VAL A 74 1.94 6.38 -7.11
N ALA A 75 2.11 5.37 -6.24
CA ALA A 75 1.92 3.97 -6.55
C ALA A 75 0.84 3.35 -5.66
N LEU A 76 0.15 2.31 -6.14
CA LEU A 76 -0.76 1.53 -5.30
C LEU A 76 0.04 0.55 -4.45
N GLY A 77 0.03 0.77 -3.14
CA GLY A 77 0.74 -0.06 -2.18
C GLY A 77 0.13 -1.45 -1.99
N PRO A 78 0.91 -2.42 -1.49
CA PRO A 78 0.44 -3.79 -1.32
C PRO A 78 -0.61 -3.88 -0.20
N ILE A 79 -1.76 -4.44 -0.53
CA ILE A 79 -2.86 -4.69 0.43
C ILE A 79 -3.33 -6.14 0.30
N GLY A 80 -3.36 -6.84 1.42
CA GLY A 80 -3.96 -8.16 1.48
C GLY A 80 -5.49 -8.11 1.40
N LEU A 81 -6.10 -9.21 0.93
CA LEU A 81 -7.56 -9.37 0.91
C LEU A 81 -8.34 -8.33 0.07
N LEU A 82 -7.75 -7.75 -0.99
CA LEU A 82 -8.49 -6.83 -1.86
C LEU A 82 -9.70 -7.52 -2.53
N GLY A 83 -9.57 -8.81 -2.86
CA GLY A 83 -10.68 -9.61 -3.38
C GLY A 83 -11.88 -9.71 -2.43
N MET A 84 -11.71 -9.43 -1.13
CA MET A 84 -12.81 -9.36 -0.16
C MET A 84 -13.46 -7.97 -0.08
N GLN A 85 -12.79 -6.93 -0.57
CA GLN A 85 -13.41 -5.60 -0.73
C GLN A 85 -14.35 -5.59 -1.93
N HIS A 86 -13.94 -6.25 -3.01
CA HIS A 86 -14.69 -6.38 -4.25
C HIS A 86 -14.22 -7.63 -5.01
N ALA A 87 -15.11 -8.37 -5.67
CA ALA A 87 -14.72 -9.52 -6.48
C ALA A 87 -13.61 -9.17 -7.46
N ASP A 88 -12.57 -10.02 -7.53
CA ASP A 88 -11.37 -9.80 -8.34
C ASP A 88 -10.68 -8.45 -8.04
N GLY A 89 -10.64 -8.06 -6.77
CA GLY A 89 -10.21 -6.72 -6.33
C GLY A 89 -8.79 -6.37 -6.75
N GLU A 90 -7.86 -7.31 -6.66
CA GLU A 90 -6.46 -7.12 -7.07
C GLU A 90 -6.35 -6.87 -8.57
N ILE A 91 -7.06 -7.65 -9.39
CA ILE A 91 -7.10 -7.48 -10.85
C ILE A 91 -7.69 -6.10 -11.20
N LYS A 92 -8.79 -5.71 -10.55
CA LYS A 92 -9.43 -4.41 -10.79
C LYS A 92 -8.56 -3.24 -10.39
N ALA A 93 -7.84 -3.36 -9.26
CA ALA A 93 -6.90 -2.35 -8.83
C ALA A 93 -5.70 -2.23 -9.79
N ALA A 94 -5.14 -3.37 -10.23
CA ALA A 94 -4.05 -3.41 -11.20
C ALA A 94 -4.44 -2.77 -12.54
N ARG A 95 -5.63 -3.11 -13.07
CA ARG A 95 -6.14 -2.52 -14.32
C ARG A 95 -6.41 -1.03 -14.22
N ALA A 96 -6.95 -0.56 -13.10
CA ALA A 96 -7.13 0.86 -12.86
C ALA A 96 -5.79 1.59 -12.81
N ALA A 97 -4.79 1.03 -12.11
CA ALA A 97 -3.44 1.59 -12.04
C ALA A 97 -2.76 1.62 -13.42
N GLU A 98 -2.82 0.53 -14.18
CA GLU A 98 -2.29 0.44 -15.55
C GLU A 98 -2.89 1.50 -16.46
N LYS A 99 -4.23 1.61 -16.50
CA LYS A 99 -4.94 2.61 -17.32
C LYS A 99 -4.63 4.04 -16.93
N PHE A 100 -4.41 4.27 -15.65
CA PHE A 100 -4.04 5.59 -15.12
C PHE A 100 -2.57 5.92 -15.37
N GLY A 101 -1.72 4.91 -15.52
CA GLY A 101 -0.29 5.05 -15.68
C GLY A 101 0.47 5.22 -14.36
N VAL A 102 0.11 4.46 -13.32
CA VAL A 102 0.83 4.41 -12.04
C VAL A 102 1.16 2.95 -11.67
N PRO A 103 2.25 2.68 -10.92
CA PRO A 103 2.58 1.33 -10.51
C PRO A 103 1.54 0.72 -9.55
N PHE A 104 1.35 -0.59 -9.65
CA PHE A 104 0.55 -1.41 -8.73
C PHE A 104 1.43 -2.46 -8.06
N THR A 105 1.24 -2.69 -6.77
CA THR A 105 1.95 -3.74 -6.02
C THR A 105 0.98 -4.80 -5.53
N LEU A 106 1.15 -6.04 -6.01
CA LEU A 106 0.38 -7.20 -5.55
C LEU A 106 0.95 -7.73 -4.24
N SER A 107 0.12 -7.99 -3.24
CA SER A 107 0.55 -8.57 -1.96
C SER A 107 0.69 -10.10 -2.04
N THR A 108 1.65 -10.67 -1.29
CA THR A 108 1.69 -12.12 -0.99
C THR A 108 0.33 -12.62 -0.46
N MET A 109 -0.34 -11.81 0.37
CA MET A 109 -1.62 -12.13 1.01
C MET A 109 -2.82 -11.67 0.18
N SER A 110 -2.73 -11.77 -1.14
CA SER A 110 -3.82 -11.45 -2.07
C SER A 110 -4.76 -12.64 -2.31
N ILE A 111 -6.00 -12.34 -2.68
CA ILE A 111 -7.00 -13.33 -3.12
C ILE A 111 -6.71 -13.79 -4.55
N CYS A 112 -6.39 -12.86 -5.45
CA CYS A 112 -5.91 -13.21 -6.79
C CYS A 112 -4.44 -13.60 -6.73
N SER A 113 -4.03 -14.58 -7.55
CA SER A 113 -2.61 -14.98 -7.65
C SER A 113 -1.79 -14.00 -8.50
N ILE A 114 -0.48 -14.19 -8.51
CA ILE A 114 0.45 -13.48 -9.38
C ILE A 114 0.02 -13.66 -10.84
N GLU A 115 -0.27 -14.90 -11.23
CA GLU A 115 -0.70 -15.28 -12.58
C GLU A 115 -2.05 -14.66 -12.94
N ASP A 116 -3.02 -14.67 -11.99
CA ASP A 116 -4.33 -14.04 -12.21
C ASP A 116 -4.19 -12.55 -12.58
N VAL A 117 -3.27 -11.83 -11.96
CA VAL A 117 -3.03 -10.42 -12.27
C VAL A 117 -2.30 -10.29 -13.61
N ALA A 118 -1.26 -11.09 -13.85
CA ALA A 118 -0.49 -11.05 -15.09
C ALA A 118 -1.35 -11.36 -16.33
N GLU A 119 -2.26 -12.32 -16.24
CA GLU A 119 -3.20 -12.66 -17.32
C GLU A 119 -4.23 -11.56 -17.62
N ASN A 120 -4.42 -10.62 -16.69
CA ASN A 120 -5.45 -9.59 -16.79
C ASN A 120 -4.91 -8.16 -16.91
N THR A 121 -3.59 -7.99 -17.03
CA THR A 121 -2.90 -6.72 -17.28
C THR A 121 -1.91 -6.89 -18.42
N SER A 122 -1.55 -5.81 -19.10
CA SER A 122 -0.59 -5.80 -20.20
C SER A 122 0.75 -5.16 -19.83
N GLN A 123 0.78 -4.43 -18.69
CA GLN A 123 2.00 -3.80 -18.18
C GLN A 123 2.53 -4.57 -16.97
N PRO A 124 3.86 -4.58 -16.76
CA PRO A 124 4.45 -5.14 -15.55
C PRO A 124 3.92 -4.48 -14.28
N PHE A 125 3.72 -5.29 -13.25
CA PHE A 125 3.39 -4.83 -11.91
C PHE A 125 4.48 -5.24 -10.92
N TRP A 126 4.40 -4.80 -9.67
CA TRP A 126 5.33 -5.17 -8.60
C TRP A 126 4.72 -6.25 -7.72
N PHE A 127 5.57 -7.11 -7.18
CA PHE A 127 5.12 -8.14 -6.23
C PHE A 127 5.70 -7.86 -4.84
N GLN A 128 4.84 -7.86 -3.81
CA GLN A 128 5.28 -7.70 -2.43
C GLN A 128 5.43 -9.07 -1.76
N LEU A 129 6.59 -9.27 -1.14
CA LEU A 129 6.99 -10.49 -0.47
C LEU A 129 7.08 -10.28 1.05
N TYR A 130 6.51 -11.23 1.80
CA TYR A 130 6.84 -11.45 3.20
C TYR A 130 7.84 -12.59 3.33
N VAL A 131 8.79 -12.46 4.24
CA VAL A 131 9.72 -13.57 4.54
C VAL A 131 9.02 -14.54 5.49
N MET A 132 8.93 -15.79 5.07
CA MET A 132 8.33 -16.88 5.82
C MET A 132 9.39 -17.93 6.17
N ARG A 133 9.13 -18.78 7.16
CA ARG A 133 10.05 -19.84 7.60
C ARG A 133 10.38 -20.84 6.49
N ASP A 134 9.40 -21.18 5.64
CA ASP A 134 9.63 -22.03 4.47
C ASP A 134 10.33 -21.26 3.35
N ARG A 135 11.67 -21.32 3.35
CA ARG A 135 12.52 -20.65 2.34
C ARG A 135 12.33 -21.22 0.93
N GLU A 136 11.96 -22.49 0.79
CA GLU A 136 11.65 -23.08 -0.53
C GLU A 136 10.36 -22.48 -1.10
N PHE A 137 9.36 -22.26 -0.24
CA PHE A 137 8.14 -21.58 -0.66
C PHE A 137 8.42 -20.12 -1.09
N ILE A 138 9.23 -19.39 -0.34
CA ILE A 138 9.66 -18.03 -0.70
C ILE A 138 10.39 -18.04 -2.05
N ALA A 139 11.31 -18.99 -2.24
CA ALA A 139 12.02 -19.15 -3.51
C ALA A 139 11.06 -19.35 -4.69
N ARG A 140 10.07 -20.24 -4.55
CA ARG A 140 9.05 -20.43 -5.59
C ARG A 140 8.20 -19.20 -5.85
N LEU A 141 7.83 -18.41 -4.81
CA LEU A 141 7.11 -17.15 -5.00
C LEU A 141 7.91 -16.14 -5.81
N ILE A 142 9.23 -16.03 -5.54
CA ILE A 142 10.13 -15.16 -6.30
C ILE A 142 10.20 -15.60 -7.77
N ASP A 143 10.34 -16.90 -8.02
CA ASP A 143 10.40 -17.44 -9.37
C ASP A 143 9.09 -17.19 -10.14
N ARG A 144 7.93 -17.43 -9.51
CA ARG A 144 6.61 -17.11 -10.08
C ARG A 144 6.45 -15.63 -10.41
N ALA A 145 6.95 -14.73 -9.54
CA ALA A 145 6.93 -13.31 -9.81
C ALA A 145 7.80 -12.92 -11.02
N LYS A 146 8.97 -13.59 -11.20
CA LYS A 146 9.80 -13.42 -12.40
C LYS A 146 9.09 -13.92 -13.66
N ASP A 147 8.55 -15.13 -13.60
CA ASP A 147 7.87 -15.77 -14.74
C ASP A 147 6.66 -14.97 -15.18
N ALA A 148 5.97 -14.32 -14.25
CA ALA A 148 4.87 -13.40 -14.50
C ALA A 148 5.29 -12.01 -15.01
N GLY A 149 6.59 -11.73 -15.13
CA GLY A 149 7.11 -10.46 -15.63
C GLY A 149 7.01 -9.29 -14.65
N CYS A 150 6.95 -9.55 -13.33
CA CYS A 150 6.98 -8.46 -12.35
C CYS A 150 8.27 -7.63 -12.49
N SER A 151 8.15 -6.29 -12.51
CA SER A 151 9.29 -5.39 -12.75
C SER A 151 10.09 -5.04 -11.49
N ALA A 152 9.50 -5.20 -10.30
CA ALA A 152 10.17 -5.02 -9.01
C ALA A 152 9.63 -5.97 -7.94
N LEU A 153 10.47 -6.32 -6.98
CA LEU A 153 10.10 -7.04 -5.77
C LEU A 153 10.09 -6.08 -4.59
N MET A 154 9.00 -6.04 -3.83
CA MET A 154 8.89 -5.24 -2.60
C MET A 154 8.96 -6.15 -1.39
N LEU A 155 10.09 -6.13 -0.68
CA LEU A 155 10.29 -6.90 0.54
C LEU A 155 9.82 -6.12 1.75
N THR A 156 8.87 -6.67 2.50
CA THR A 156 8.30 -6.04 3.69
C THR A 156 8.92 -6.62 4.95
N LEU A 157 9.59 -5.80 5.75
CA LEU A 157 10.38 -6.22 6.92
C LEU A 157 9.67 -6.00 8.26
N ASP A 158 8.65 -5.15 8.33
CA ASP A 158 7.96 -4.76 9.55
C ASP A 158 6.91 -5.78 10.04
N LEU A 159 6.93 -7.02 9.50
CA LEU A 159 5.95 -8.06 9.79
C LEU A 159 6.61 -9.40 10.18
N GLN A 160 7.56 -9.37 11.10
CA GLN A 160 8.09 -10.59 11.75
C GLN A 160 7.07 -11.21 12.72
N ILE A 161 6.17 -10.37 13.24
CA ILE A 161 5.05 -10.74 14.09
C ILE A 161 3.85 -9.85 13.75
N LEU A 162 2.65 -10.38 13.88
CA LEU A 162 1.42 -9.60 13.63
C LEU A 162 1.11 -8.66 14.78
N GLY A 163 0.92 -7.37 14.48
CA GLY A 163 0.34 -6.41 15.41
C GLY A 163 -1.09 -6.79 15.78
N GLN A 164 -1.50 -6.52 17.01
CA GLN A 164 -2.84 -6.86 17.48
C GLN A 164 -3.88 -5.87 16.96
N ARG A 165 -4.65 -6.29 15.97
CA ARG A 165 -5.72 -5.49 15.36
C ARG A 165 -7.04 -5.83 16.04
N HIS A 166 -7.44 -5.05 17.02
CA HIS A 166 -8.62 -5.33 17.84
C HIS A 166 -9.92 -5.39 17.01
N LYS A 167 -10.04 -4.62 15.93
CA LYS A 167 -11.21 -4.68 15.04
C LYS A 167 -11.28 -6.02 14.31
N ASP A 168 -10.14 -6.56 13.84
CA ASP A 168 -10.09 -7.87 13.17
C ASP A 168 -10.52 -8.97 14.14
N ILE A 169 -10.02 -8.95 15.38
CA ILE A 169 -10.39 -9.92 16.42
C ILE A 169 -11.90 -9.85 16.72
N ARG A 170 -12.45 -8.64 16.92
CA ARG A 170 -13.89 -8.45 17.21
C ARG A 170 -14.80 -8.87 16.05
N ASN A 171 -14.30 -8.77 14.82
CA ASN A 171 -15.03 -9.16 13.62
C ASN A 171 -14.83 -10.65 13.23
N GLY A 172 -14.05 -11.40 14.00
CA GLY A 172 -13.80 -12.84 13.74
C GLY A 172 -12.79 -13.11 12.62
N LEU A 173 -12.03 -12.10 12.17
CA LEU A 173 -10.92 -12.25 11.21
C LEU A 173 -9.59 -12.55 11.91
N SER A 174 -9.63 -13.07 13.14
CA SER A 174 -8.45 -13.61 13.81
C SER A 174 -7.94 -14.86 13.08
N ALA A 175 -6.70 -15.23 13.31
CA ALA A 175 -6.16 -16.52 12.88
C ALA A 175 -6.28 -17.53 14.07
N PRO A 176 -7.10 -18.59 13.95
CA PRO A 176 -8.03 -18.95 12.87
C PRO A 176 -9.30 -18.05 12.82
N PRO A 177 -9.89 -17.85 11.62
CA PRO A 177 -11.13 -17.08 11.49
C PRO A 177 -12.28 -17.77 12.25
N LYS A 178 -13.04 -16.97 13.02
CA LYS A 178 -14.21 -17.45 13.75
C LYS A 178 -15.47 -16.84 13.14
N PHE A 179 -16.03 -17.50 12.16
CA PHE A 179 -17.31 -17.07 11.58
C PHE A 179 -18.43 -17.28 12.59
N SER A 180 -19.19 -16.23 12.83
CA SER A 180 -20.31 -16.22 13.76
C SER A 180 -21.61 -15.91 13.01
N ILE A 181 -22.75 -16.10 13.66
CA ILE A 181 -24.07 -15.67 13.14
C ILE A 181 -24.03 -14.18 12.79
N ASN A 182 -23.34 -13.36 13.62
CA ASN A 182 -23.16 -11.94 13.37
C ASN A 182 -22.37 -11.67 12.05
N SER A 183 -21.34 -12.47 11.76
CA SER A 183 -20.60 -12.37 10.50
C SER A 183 -21.51 -12.67 9.30
N ALA A 184 -22.36 -13.70 9.41
CA ALA A 184 -23.34 -14.04 8.37
C ALA A 184 -24.35 -12.93 8.16
N LEU A 185 -24.90 -12.34 9.23
CA LEU A 185 -25.80 -11.17 9.15
C LEU A 185 -25.15 -9.96 8.51
N GLN A 186 -23.89 -9.68 8.81
CA GLN A 186 -23.13 -8.60 8.17
C GLN A 186 -23.02 -8.81 6.67
N VAL A 187 -22.72 -10.02 6.21
CA VAL A 187 -22.65 -10.37 4.79
C VAL A 187 -24.04 -10.22 4.13
N MET A 188 -25.09 -10.79 4.73
CA MET A 188 -26.46 -10.69 4.20
C MET A 188 -26.97 -9.26 4.14
N SER A 189 -26.50 -8.37 5.01
CA SER A 189 -26.86 -6.93 4.98
C SER A 189 -26.27 -6.17 3.78
N ARG A 190 -25.46 -6.82 2.95
CA ARG A 190 -24.77 -6.24 1.78
C ARG A 190 -25.07 -7.04 0.50
N PRO A 191 -26.31 -7.07 0.03
CA PRO A 191 -26.71 -7.93 -1.09
C PRO A 191 -25.94 -7.62 -2.39
N GLY A 192 -25.61 -6.36 -2.65
CA GLY A 192 -24.79 -5.98 -3.81
C GLY A 192 -23.37 -6.58 -3.74
N TRP A 193 -22.77 -6.66 -2.54
CA TRP A 193 -21.48 -7.32 -2.35
C TRP A 193 -21.61 -8.83 -2.56
N VAL A 194 -22.65 -9.46 -2.02
CA VAL A 194 -22.90 -10.90 -2.21
C VAL A 194 -23.05 -11.24 -3.69
N LEU A 195 -23.89 -10.52 -4.43
CA LEU A 195 -24.07 -10.71 -5.87
C LEU A 195 -22.75 -10.53 -6.63
N ASN A 196 -21.95 -9.53 -6.26
CA ASN A 196 -20.63 -9.30 -6.85
C ASN A 196 -19.70 -10.48 -6.57
N MET A 197 -19.64 -11.00 -5.35
CA MET A 197 -18.80 -12.14 -4.99
C MET A 197 -19.21 -13.43 -5.72
N LEU A 198 -20.46 -13.58 -6.13
CA LEU A 198 -20.89 -14.73 -6.93
C LEU A 198 -20.37 -14.70 -8.38
N THR A 199 -19.84 -13.57 -8.85
CA THR A 199 -19.28 -13.44 -10.19
C THR A 199 -17.84 -13.94 -10.32
N THR A 200 -17.18 -14.21 -9.21
CA THR A 200 -15.78 -14.71 -9.19
C THR A 200 -15.69 -16.13 -8.65
N ARG A 201 -14.63 -16.83 -9.05
CA ARG A 201 -14.22 -18.13 -8.46
C ARG A 201 -13.05 -17.98 -7.48
N ARG A 202 -12.58 -16.75 -7.24
CA ARG A 202 -11.42 -16.44 -6.41
C ARG A 202 -11.88 -16.04 -5.01
N HIS A 203 -11.76 -16.97 -4.06
CA HIS A 203 -12.23 -16.79 -2.68
C HIS A 203 -11.19 -17.16 -1.63
N THR A 204 -9.96 -17.53 -2.05
CA THR A 204 -8.88 -17.98 -1.17
C THR A 204 -7.59 -17.24 -1.49
N PHE A 205 -6.57 -17.34 -0.64
CA PHE A 205 -5.23 -16.79 -0.90
C PHE A 205 -4.50 -17.62 -1.95
N ARG A 206 -4.69 -17.32 -3.22
CA ARG A 206 -4.23 -18.12 -4.35
C ARG A 206 -2.72 -18.14 -4.56
N ASN A 207 -1.97 -17.26 -3.91
CA ASN A 207 -0.51 -17.36 -3.87
C ASN A 207 -0.03 -18.43 -2.89
N ILE A 208 -0.86 -18.86 -1.95
CA ILE A 208 -0.49 -19.72 -0.81
C ILE A 208 -1.15 -21.09 -0.93
N VAL A 209 -2.49 -21.10 -1.07
CA VAL A 209 -3.27 -22.36 -1.15
C VAL A 209 -2.85 -23.16 -2.38
N GLY A 210 -2.48 -24.43 -2.17
CA GLY A 210 -1.96 -25.30 -3.22
C GLY A 210 -0.48 -25.12 -3.56
N HIS A 211 0.19 -24.12 -3.00
CA HIS A 211 1.62 -23.85 -3.23
C HIS A 211 2.47 -24.02 -1.97
N ALA A 212 1.92 -23.77 -0.79
CA ALA A 212 2.59 -23.98 0.49
C ALA A 212 2.34 -25.41 1.00
N LYS A 213 3.36 -26.02 1.60
CA LYS A 213 3.25 -27.40 2.18
C LYS A 213 2.19 -27.42 3.29
N GLY A 214 1.25 -28.36 3.22
CA GLY A 214 0.21 -28.56 4.24
C GLY A 214 -0.96 -27.57 4.17
N VAL A 215 -1.05 -26.72 3.13
CA VAL A 215 -2.13 -25.76 2.95
C VAL A 215 -2.98 -26.14 1.73
N GLY A 216 -4.02 -26.93 1.96
CA GLY A 216 -4.97 -27.33 0.93
C GLY A 216 -6.29 -26.55 0.93
N ASP A 217 -6.62 -25.91 2.06
CA ASP A 217 -7.88 -25.20 2.27
C ASP A 217 -7.77 -24.00 3.22
N LEU A 218 -8.88 -23.32 3.47
CA LEU A 218 -8.94 -22.16 4.37
C LEU A 218 -8.68 -22.49 5.84
N SER A 219 -8.94 -23.72 6.29
CA SER A 219 -8.73 -24.10 7.68
C SER A 219 -7.26 -24.32 7.99
N SER A 220 -6.56 -25.03 7.11
CA SER A 220 -5.10 -25.23 7.18
C SER A 220 -4.33 -23.91 6.95
N LEU A 221 -4.84 -23.02 6.12
CA LEU A 221 -4.26 -21.70 5.86
C LEU A 221 -4.14 -20.85 7.13
N SER A 222 -5.14 -20.87 7.98
CA SER A 222 -5.19 -20.04 9.17
C SER A 222 -4.13 -20.42 10.20
N SER A 223 -3.98 -21.70 10.49
CA SER A 223 -2.92 -22.22 11.37
C SER A 223 -1.55 -21.92 10.76
N TRP A 224 -1.41 -22.19 9.47
CA TRP A 224 -0.18 -21.95 8.72
C TRP A 224 0.26 -20.48 8.77
N THR A 225 -0.64 -19.53 8.51
CA THR A 225 -0.29 -18.10 8.47
C THR A 225 0.28 -17.59 9.79
N SER A 226 -0.29 -18.03 10.93
CA SER A 226 0.18 -17.59 12.25
C SER A 226 1.56 -18.15 12.61
N GLU A 227 1.96 -19.31 12.03
CA GLU A 227 3.21 -20.00 12.32
C GLU A 227 4.34 -19.65 11.35
N GLN A 228 4.00 -19.11 10.17
CA GLN A 228 4.97 -18.94 9.08
C GLN A 228 5.77 -17.64 9.13
N PHE A 229 5.31 -16.60 9.80
CA PHE A 229 6.17 -15.42 9.96
C PHE A 229 7.47 -15.80 10.67
N ASP A 230 8.60 -15.38 10.10
CA ASP A 230 9.90 -15.78 10.59
C ASP A 230 10.47 -14.76 11.59
N PRO A 231 10.50 -15.10 12.88
CA PRO A 231 11.08 -14.21 13.89
C PRO A 231 12.61 -14.08 13.77
N LYS A 232 13.26 -14.94 12.94
CA LYS A 232 14.71 -14.92 12.68
C LYS A 232 15.09 -14.09 11.46
N LEU A 233 14.11 -13.46 10.78
CA LEU A 233 14.36 -12.58 9.66
C LEU A 233 15.49 -11.58 9.98
N SER A 234 16.47 -11.49 9.10
CA SER A 234 17.67 -10.68 9.25
C SER A 234 18.12 -10.06 7.93
N TRP A 235 19.10 -9.19 7.96
CA TRP A 235 19.65 -8.54 6.77
C TRP A 235 20.29 -9.53 5.78
N SER A 236 20.77 -10.69 6.24
CA SER A 236 21.25 -11.75 5.32
C SER A 236 20.13 -12.35 4.45
N ASP A 237 18.88 -12.33 4.93
CA ASP A 237 17.73 -12.74 4.12
C ASP A 237 17.44 -11.73 3.01
N VAL A 238 17.71 -10.43 3.26
CA VAL A 238 17.55 -9.37 2.25
C VAL A 238 18.56 -9.60 1.09
N GLU A 239 19.83 -9.91 1.41
CA GLU A 239 20.85 -10.23 0.41
C GLU A 239 20.47 -11.46 -0.42
N TRP A 240 20.09 -12.55 0.25
CA TRP A 240 19.65 -13.78 -0.42
C TRP A 240 18.47 -13.53 -1.37
N ILE A 241 17.48 -12.75 -0.94
CA ILE A 241 16.32 -12.41 -1.77
C ILE A 241 16.76 -11.52 -2.94
N LYS A 242 17.63 -10.54 -2.71
CA LYS A 242 18.16 -9.68 -3.76
C LYS A 242 18.90 -10.47 -4.83
N GLU A 243 19.79 -11.39 -4.44
CA GLU A 243 20.50 -12.27 -5.36
C GLU A 243 19.56 -13.15 -6.15
N ARG A 244 18.59 -13.80 -5.46
CA ARG A 244 17.63 -14.65 -6.14
C ARG A 244 16.72 -13.87 -7.07
N TRP A 245 16.25 -12.69 -6.67
CA TRP A 245 15.40 -11.84 -7.50
C TRP A 245 16.16 -11.33 -8.74
N GLY A 246 17.36 -10.83 -8.57
CA GLY A 246 18.22 -10.33 -9.65
C GLY A 246 17.74 -9.05 -10.34
N GLY A 247 16.63 -8.46 -9.87
CA GLY A 247 16.02 -7.23 -10.38
C GLY A 247 15.97 -6.12 -9.33
N LYS A 248 15.07 -5.16 -9.53
CA LYS A 248 14.87 -4.05 -8.60
C LYS A 248 14.22 -4.53 -7.29
N LEU A 249 14.88 -4.25 -6.16
CA LEU A 249 14.41 -4.58 -4.82
C LEU A 249 14.03 -3.32 -4.06
N ILE A 250 12.80 -3.27 -3.58
CA ILE A 250 12.25 -2.23 -2.72
C ILE A 250 12.14 -2.79 -1.31
N VAL A 251 12.72 -2.15 -0.30
CA VAL A 251 12.58 -2.55 1.10
C VAL A 251 11.57 -1.65 1.80
N LYS A 252 10.52 -2.26 2.34
CA LYS A 252 9.39 -1.54 2.98
C LYS A 252 9.34 -1.80 4.48
N GLY A 253 8.88 -0.78 5.25
CA GLY A 253 8.71 -0.89 6.70
C GLY A 253 9.83 -0.23 7.49
N ILE A 254 10.53 0.71 6.87
CA ILE A 254 11.66 1.43 7.47
C ILE A 254 11.15 2.68 8.19
N LEU A 255 11.53 2.85 9.46
CA LEU A 255 11.24 4.05 10.26
C LEU A 255 12.49 4.66 10.91
N GLU A 256 13.60 3.93 10.93
CA GLU A 256 14.84 4.35 11.57
C GLU A 256 15.95 4.56 10.53
N PRO A 257 16.77 5.63 10.66
CA PRO A 257 17.88 5.91 9.74
C PRO A 257 18.90 4.76 9.67
N GLU A 258 19.16 4.08 10.78
CA GLU A 258 20.08 2.95 10.86
C GLU A 258 19.59 1.78 9.97
N ASP A 259 18.29 1.48 10.00
CA ASP A 259 17.70 0.45 9.16
C ASP A 259 17.72 0.86 7.68
N ALA A 260 17.54 2.14 7.37
CA ALA A 260 17.66 2.67 6.01
C ALA A 260 19.09 2.48 5.46
N ILE A 261 20.12 2.79 6.25
CA ILE A 261 21.53 2.58 5.91
C ILE A 261 21.80 1.09 5.67
N LEU A 262 21.28 0.22 6.54
CA LEU A 262 21.42 -1.23 6.38
C LEU A 262 20.70 -1.73 5.13
N ALA A 263 19.48 -1.25 4.83
CA ALA A 263 18.75 -1.63 3.62
C ALA A 263 19.56 -1.32 2.35
N VAL A 264 20.14 -0.12 2.26
CA VAL A 264 21.01 0.27 1.13
C VAL A 264 22.26 -0.62 1.08
N LYS A 265 22.92 -0.86 2.21
CA LYS A 265 24.12 -1.72 2.30
C LYS A 265 23.85 -3.15 1.81
N HIS A 266 22.65 -3.68 2.08
CA HIS A 266 22.24 -5.03 1.69
C HIS A 266 21.51 -5.08 0.34
N GLY A 267 21.66 -4.04 -0.49
CA GLY A 267 21.31 -4.05 -1.90
C GLY A 267 19.89 -3.60 -2.26
N ALA A 268 19.21 -2.86 -1.38
CA ALA A 268 17.95 -2.21 -1.74
C ALA A 268 18.18 -1.13 -2.81
N ASP A 269 17.41 -1.20 -3.91
CA ASP A 269 17.39 -0.14 -4.94
C ASP A 269 16.49 1.03 -4.53
N ALA A 270 15.56 0.78 -3.63
CA ALA A 270 14.67 1.80 -3.04
C ALA A 270 14.18 1.35 -1.66
N ILE A 271 13.77 2.32 -0.85
CA ILE A 271 13.14 2.06 0.45
C ILE A 271 11.78 2.75 0.54
N VAL A 272 10.88 2.21 1.37
CA VAL A 272 9.61 2.85 1.72
C VAL A 272 9.60 3.14 3.21
N VAL A 273 9.57 4.43 3.55
CA VAL A 273 9.34 4.90 4.92
C VAL A 273 7.90 4.60 5.28
N SER A 274 7.70 3.70 6.22
CA SER A 274 6.40 3.08 6.48
C SER A 274 6.31 2.49 7.87
N ASN A 275 5.20 2.74 8.56
CA ASN A 275 4.77 2.05 9.77
C ASN A 275 3.60 1.08 9.50
N HIS A 276 3.52 0.57 8.26
CA HIS A 276 2.43 -0.32 7.82
C HIS A 276 1.03 0.31 7.96
N GLY A 277 0.95 1.64 7.85
CA GLY A 277 -0.29 2.38 8.04
C GLY A 277 -0.84 2.31 9.48
N GLY A 278 0.04 2.22 10.49
CA GLY A 278 -0.32 2.10 11.90
C GLY A 278 -0.92 0.74 12.28
N ARG A 279 -0.58 -0.33 11.54
CA ARG A 279 -1.14 -1.68 11.73
C ARG A 279 -0.19 -2.64 12.45
N GLN A 280 1.02 -2.20 12.78
CA GLN A 280 2.06 -2.98 13.46
C GLN A 280 2.28 -2.40 14.86
N LEU A 281 3.39 -1.73 15.15
CA LEU A 281 3.64 -1.14 16.45
C LEU A 281 2.77 0.10 16.65
N ASP A 282 1.83 0.05 17.60
CA ASP A 282 1.10 1.24 18.05
C ASP A 282 1.96 2.02 19.04
N GLY A 283 1.94 3.35 18.97
CA GLY A 283 2.87 4.21 19.69
C GLY A 283 4.19 4.46 18.93
N ALA A 284 4.39 3.85 17.75
CA ALA A 284 5.48 4.26 16.86
C ALA A 284 5.20 5.67 16.31
N GLN A 285 6.28 6.36 15.92
CA GLN A 285 6.16 7.66 15.25
C GLN A 285 5.38 7.53 13.92
N SER A 286 4.81 8.61 13.45
CA SER A 286 4.23 8.65 12.12
C SER A 286 5.31 8.51 11.05
N SER A 287 4.94 7.95 9.89
CA SER A 287 5.90 7.83 8.78
C SER A 287 6.38 9.20 8.29
N ILE A 288 5.52 10.24 8.37
CA ILE A 288 5.91 11.58 7.89
C ILE A 288 6.91 12.24 8.82
N SER A 289 6.85 12.00 10.13
CA SER A 289 7.87 12.52 11.08
C SER A 289 9.19 11.77 10.98
N ALA A 290 9.18 10.48 10.59
CA ALA A 290 10.40 9.71 10.34
C ALA A 290 11.12 10.11 9.03
N LEU A 291 10.38 10.60 8.03
CA LEU A 291 10.88 10.82 6.68
C LEU A 291 12.13 11.71 6.60
N PRO A 292 12.23 12.90 7.23
CA PRO A 292 13.39 13.77 7.08
C PRO A 292 14.71 13.12 7.51
N ALA A 293 14.73 12.46 8.66
CA ALA A 293 15.95 11.81 9.16
C ALA A 293 16.42 10.66 8.24
N ILE A 294 15.49 9.96 7.60
CA ILE A 294 15.80 8.91 6.63
C ILE A 294 16.32 9.51 5.32
N ILE A 295 15.71 10.61 4.84
CA ILE A 295 16.21 11.35 3.68
C ILE A 295 17.64 11.84 3.93
N ASP A 296 17.92 12.41 5.08
CA ASP A 296 19.28 12.88 5.45
C ASP A 296 20.30 11.74 5.46
N ALA A 297 19.89 10.53 5.85
CA ALA A 297 20.78 9.38 5.95
C ALA A 297 21.10 8.71 4.60
N VAL A 298 20.13 8.61 3.69
CA VAL A 298 20.26 7.78 2.48
C VAL A 298 19.66 8.40 1.21
N GLY A 299 19.08 9.59 1.26
CA GLY A 299 18.37 10.18 0.11
C GLY A 299 19.26 10.48 -1.10
N ASP A 300 20.57 10.57 -0.91
CA ASP A 300 21.57 10.69 -1.97
C ASP A 300 22.02 9.34 -2.57
N LYS A 301 21.64 8.22 -1.96
CA LYS A 301 22.13 6.87 -2.31
C LYS A 301 21.06 5.98 -2.92
N THR A 302 19.79 6.25 -2.62
CA THR A 302 18.66 5.42 -3.06
C THR A 302 17.38 6.23 -3.20
N GLU A 303 16.42 5.73 -3.98
CA GLU A 303 15.08 6.34 -3.98
C GLU A 303 14.38 6.06 -2.63
N VAL A 304 13.94 7.13 -1.97
CA VAL A 304 13.17 7.05 -0.74
C VAL A 304 11.71 7.36 -1.04
N HIS A 305 10.86 6.40 -0.81
CA HIS A 305 9.41 6.51 -0.97
C HIS A 305 8.73 6.63 0.39
N PHE A 306 7.49 7.06 0.39
CA PHE A 306 6.71 7.29 1.59
C PHE A 306 5.36 6.60 1.55
N ASP A 307 4.90 5.99 2.65
CA ASP A 307 3.52 5.62 2.87
C ASP A 307 3.04 5.95 4.29
N GLY A 308 1.73 6.00 4.45
CA GLY A 308 1.08 6.28 5.73
C GLY A 308 0.35 7.62 5.73
N GLY A 309 -0.97 7.57 5.92
CA GLY A 309 -1.80 8.76 6.10
C GLY A 309 -2.30 9.45 4.84
N ILE A 310 -1.79 9.18 3.64
CA ILE A 310 -2.19 9.84 2.39
C ILE A 310 -3.69 9.69 2.13
N ARG A 311 -4.41 10.83 2.06
CA ARG A 311 -5.84 10.92 1.74
C ARG A 311 -6.14 11.98 0.69
N SER A 312 -5.14 12.75 0.25
CA SER A 312 -5.30 13.85 -0.70
C SER A 312 -4.05 14.05 -1.54
N GLY A 313 -4.17 14.79 -2.65
CA GLY A 313 -3.03 15.24 -3.42
C GLY A 313 -2.15 16.25 -2.66
N GLN A 314 -2.70 16.95 -1.67
CA GLN A 314 -1.92 17.82 -0.77
C GLN A 314 -0.95 16.99 0.09
N ASP A 315 -1.38 15.82 0.59
CA ASP A 315 -0.53 14.95 1.39
C ASP A 315 0.63 14.39 0.56
N VAL A 316 0.36 14.05 -0.71
CA VAL A 316 1.40 13.67 -1.67
C VAL A 316 2.43 14.79 -1.83
N LEU A 317 1.98 16.03 -2.08
CA LEU A 317 2.87 17.18 -2.26
C LEU A 317 3.72 17.43 -1.01
N LYS A 318 3.15 17.35 0.18
CA LYS A 318 3.88 17.51 1.45
C LYS A 318 5.01 16.49 1.59
N ALA A 319 4.75 15.21 1.31
CA ALA A 319 5.78 14.18 1.35
C ALA A 319 6.90 14.42 0.33
N ILE A 320 6.57 14.84 -0.90
CA ILE A 320 7.57 15.21 -1.91
C ILE A 320 8.39 16.42 -1.44
N CYS A 321 7.76 17.46 -0.89
CA CYS A 321 8.47 18.62 -0.34
C CYS A 321 9.42 18.27 0.80
N MET A 322 9.17 17.18 1.52
CA MET A 322 10.04 16.65 2.58
C MET A 322 11.11 15.68 2.06
N GLY A 323 11.23 15.51 0.74
CA GLY A 323 12.30 14.75 0.10
C GLY A 323 11.91 13.35 -0.41
N ALA A 324 10.66 12.91 -0.27
CA ALA A 324 10.24 11.65 -0.85
C ALA A 324 10.26 11.71 -2.39
N HIS A 325 10.74 10.65 -3.06
CA HIS A 325 10.68 10.51 -4.52
C HIS A 325 9.26 10.24 -5.01
N SER A 326 8.52 9.45 -4.28
CA SER A 326 7.11 9.17 -4.54
C SER A 326 6.41 8.67 -3.28
N THR A 327 5.11 8.45 -3.39
CA THR A 327 4.27 7.99 -2.28
C THR A 327 3.53 6.70 -2.65
N PHE A 328 3.18 5.91 -1.64
CA PHE A 328 2.27 4.79 -1.80
C PHE A 328 0.95 5.07 -1.12
N ILE A 329 -0.15 4.84 -1.82
CA ILE A 329 -1.48 4.87 -1.23
C ILE A 329 -1.97 3.45 -0.97
N GLY A 330 -2.59 3.24 0.20
CA GLY A 330 -3.24 1.99 0.57
C GLY A 330 -4.74 2.21 0.68
N ARG A 331 -5.20 2.67 1.86
CA ARG A 331 -6.62 2.84 2.14
C ARG A 331 -7.36 3.70 1.13
N SER A 332 -6.73 4.74 0.59
CA SER A 332 -7.37 5.65 -0.37
C SER A 332 -7.91 4.92 -1.59
N TYR A 333 -7.12 4.00 -2.20
CA TYR A 333 -7.62 3.24 -3.32
C TYR A 333 -8.52 2.06 -2.90
N VAL A 334 -8.31 1.49 -1.70
CA VAL A 334 -9.17 0.43 -1.16
C VAL A 334 -10.59 0.94 -0.93
N TYR A 335 -10.76 2.17 -0.46
CA TYR A 335 -12.08 2.79 -0.37
C TYR A 335 -12.72 2.96 -1.74
N GLY A 336 -11.95 3.37 -2.75
CA GLY A 336 -12.41 3.39 -4.13
C GLY A 336 -12.88 2.01 -4.61
N LEU A 337 -12.05 0.99 -4.40
CA LEU A 337 -12.35 -0.39 -4.78
C LEU A 337 -13.65 -0.89 -4.11
N GLY A 338 -13.78 -0.75 -2.80
CA GLY A 338 -14.97 -1.16 -2.05
C GLY A 338 -16.20 -0.33 -2.42
N ALA A 339 -16.01 0.92 -2.81
CA ALA A 339 -17.10 1.79 -3.26
C ALA A 339 -17.61 1.42 -4.64
N ASN A 340 -16.75 1.16 -5.65
CA ASN A 340 -17.20 1.00 -7.03
C ASN A 340 -16.24 0.16 -7.92
N GLY A 341 -15.52 -0.78 -7.33
CA GLY A 341 -14.62 -1.66 -8.09
C GLY A 341 -13.52 -0.88 -8.82
N GLU A 342 -13.20 -1.28 -10.07
CA GLU A 342 -12.18 -0.64 -10.91
C GLU A 342 -12.43 0.87 -11.09
N ALA A 343 -13.66 1.26 -11.42
CA ALA A 343 -14.02 2.66 -11.59
C ALA A 343 -13.84 3.48 -10.29
N GLY A 344 -14.05 2.87 -9.13
CA GLY A 344 -13.81 3.53 -7.84
C GLY A 344 -12.33 3.75 -7.56
N VAL A 345 -11.45 2.82 -7.95
CA VAL A 345 -10.00 3.01 -7.87
C VAL A 345 -9.55 4.14 -8.79
N THR A 346 -10.05 4.17 -10.04
CA THR A 346 -9.79 5.28 -10.97
C THR A 346 -10.23 6.61 -10.37
N THR A 347 -11.44 6.67 -9.78
CA THR A 347 -11.93 7.89 -9.11
C THR A 347 -10.99 8.35 -7.98
N ALA A 348 -10.46 7.43 -7.18
CA ALA A 348 -9.51 7.78 -6.12
C ALA A 348 -8.20 8.37 -6.69
N LEU A 349 -7.70 7.79 -7.78
CA LEU A 349 -6.51 8.29 -8.49
C LEU A 349 -6.76 9.68 -9.11
N ASP A 350 -7.92 9.88 -9.77
CA ASP A 350 -8.33 11.16 -10.35
C ASP A 350 -8.40 12.28 -9.29
N ILE A 351 -8.99 11.99 -8.12
CA ILE A 351 -9.08 12.93 -7.00
C ILE A 351 -7.67 13.36 -6.57
N ILE A 352 -6.81 12.39 -6.26
CA ILE A 352 -5.44 12.66 -5.78
C ILE A 352 -4.64 13.43 -6.84
N HIS A 353 -4.74 13.03 -8.11
CA HIS A 353 -4.06 13.70 -9.21
C HIS A 353 -4.48 15.16 -9.36
N LYS A 354 -5.80 15.41 -9.38
CA LYS A 354 -6.35 16.76 -9.51
C LYS A 354 -5.97 17.66 -8.33
N GLU A 355 -6.04 17.11 -7.12
CA GLU A 355 -5.65 17.85 -5.91
C GLU A 355 -4.15 18.15 -5.89
N LEU A 356 -3.30 17.20 -6.31
CA LEU A 356 -1.84 17.40 -6.42
C LEU A 356 -1.51 18.50 -7.42
N ASP A 357 -2.06 18.40 -8.64
CA ASP A 357 -1.84 19.40 -9.71
C ASP A 357 -2.30 20.80 -9.29
N THR A 358 -3.50 20.88 -8.68
CA THR A 358 -4.04 22.17 -8.20
C THR A 358 -3.20 22.74 -7.06
N THR A 359 -2.78 21.90 -6.11
CA THR A 359 -1.97 22.33 -4.96
C THR A 359 -0.60 22.82 -5.41
N MET A 360 0.04 22.10 -6.34
CA MET A 360 1.32 22.50 -6.94
C MET A 360 1.20 23.88 -7.60
N ALA A 361 0.13 24.11 -8.38
CA ALA A 361 -0.15 25.40 -8.99
C ALA A 361 -0.31 26.52 -7.95
N LEU A 362 -1.05 26.28 -6.86
CA LEU A 362 -1.25 27.25 -5.78
C LEU A 362 0.03 27.52 -4.99
N CYS A 363 0.98 26.60 -4.97
CA CYS A 363 2.33 26.80 -4.44
C CYS A 363 3.26 27.51 -5.42
N GLY A 364 2.81 27.79 -6.67
CA GLY A 364 3.60 28.47 -7.70
C GLY A 364 4.64 27.59 -8.37
N GLU A 365 4.43 26.28 -8.38
CA GLU A 365 5.38 25.32 -8.94
C GLU A 365 4.83 24.66 -10.20
N ARG A 366 5.74 24.34 -11.14
CA ARG A 366 5.39 23.72 -12.43
C ARG A 366 5.86 22.28 -12.56
N LEU A 367 6.92 21.91 -11.88
CA LEU A 367 7.54 20.60 -11.95
C LEU A 367 7.74 20.03 -10.54
N LEU A 368 7.60 18.73 -10.40
CA LEU A 368 7.86 18.03 -9.12
C LEU A 368 9.30 18.22 -8.64
N SER A 369 10.26 18.31 -9.59
CA SER A 369 11.66 18.55 -9.27
C SER A 369 11.95 19.92 -8.62
N ASN A 370 11.01 20.85 -8.69
CA ASN A 370 11.13 22.16 -8.06
C ASN A 370 10.58 22.15 -6.62
N LEU A 371 9.86 21.09 -6.23
CA LEU A 371 9.30 20.98 -4.89
C LEU A 371 10.41 20.71 -3.86
N GLY A 372 10.26 21.33 -2.69
CA GLY A 372 11.21 21.14 -1.60
C GLY A 372 10.74 21.81 -0.31
N PRO A 373 11.56 21.81 0.74
CA PRO A 373 11.22 22.39 2.04
C PRO A 373 10.79 23.86 1.98
N HIS A 374 11.22 24.61 0.95
CA HIS A 374 10.83 26.00 0.73
C HIS A 374 9.34 26.18 0.41
N ASN A 375 8.65 25.13 -0.05
CA ASN A 375 7.20 25.14 -0.28
C ASN A 375 6.41 24.88 1.00
N LEU A 376 7.09 24.49 2.08
CA LEU A 376 6.48 24.26 3.38
C LEU A 376 6.59 25.50 4.26
N PHE A 377 5.53 25.78 5.01
CA PHE A 377 5.59 26.80 6.04
C PHE A 377 6.24 26.20 7.28
N SER A 378 7.47 26.63 7.56
CA SER A 378 8.21 26.24 8.76
C SER A 378 7.50 26.81 9.98
N ALA A 379 6.57 26.07 10.58
CA ALA A 379 6.32 26.31 11.98
C ALA A 379 7.65 25.93 12.66
N LYS A 380 8.24 26.82 13.45
CA LYS A 380 9.38 26.48 14.30
C LYS A 380 8.97 25.25 15.11
N ILE A 381 9.43 24.08 14.70
CA ILE A 381 9.41 22.86 15.50
C ILE A 381 10.48 23.03 16.56
#